data_ab583927b0de6352853faaa5dd5bddcb
#
_entry.id   ab583927b0de6352853faaa5dd5bddcb
#
_cell.length_a   1.000
_cell.length_b   1.000
_cell.length_c   1.000
_cell.angle_alpha   90.00
_cell.angle_beta   90.00
_cell.angle_gamma   90.00
#
_symmetry.space_group_name_H-M   'P 1'
#
loop_
_entity.id
_entity.type
_entity.pdbx_description
1 polymer ?
#
loop_
_entity_poly.entity_id
_entity_poly.type
_entity_poly.pdbx_seq_one_letter_code
_entity_poly.pdbx_strand_id
1 'polypeptide(L)'
;MNHRKHIDLLKDSGVDFVLNETQSHFDEIKIICNHCDQKNIPNVVSLYVKDTLKILSGESLENILSFLKDYEVMAIGFNCISPDLFLNIIGSIQLPYQWGFYLKCGSGKPTDKIINFGIQPDEYLETVNQSLPYRPVFIGSCCGSSPTHTKKIREFLDESNKS
;
A
#
# COMPACT_ATOMS: atom_id res chain seq x y z
N MET A 1 -6.60 14.10 13.44
CA MET A 1 -6.24 14.75 12.15
C MET A 1 -7.50 14.99 11.33
N ASN A 2 -7.65 16.10 10.64
CA ASN A 2 -8.86 16.35 9.85
C ASN A 2 -8.63 15.84 8.41
N HIS A 3 -8.85 14.55 8.18
CA HIS A 3 -8.67 13.90 6.87
C HIS A 3 -9.45 14.62 5.76
N ARG A 4 -10.71 15.01 6.02
CA ARG A 4 -11.56 15.68 5.03
C ARG A 4 -10.92 16.96 4.51
N LYS A 5 -10.48 17.85 5.42
CA LYS A 5 -9.83 19.11 5.03
C LYS A 5 -8.54 18.86 4.23
N HIS A 6 -7.76 17.86 4.61
CA HIS A 6 -6.52 17.54 3.92
C HIS A 6 -6.79 17.02 2.50
N ILE A 7 -7.76 16.12 2.35
CA ILE A 7 -8.17 15.60 1.05
C ILE A 7 -8.72 16.72 0.15
N ASP A 8 -9.54 17.62 0.69
CA ASP A 8 -10.05 18.77 -0.07
C ASP A 8 -8.92 19.67 -0.58
N LEU A 9 -7.91 19.97 0.25
CA LEU A 9 -6.74 20.76 -0.16
C LEU A 9 -5.94 20.09 -1.28
N LEU A 10 -5.77 18.75 -1.22
CA LEU A 10 -5.10 18.00 -2.27
C LEU A 10 -5.91 18.04 -3.57
N LYS A 11 -7.22 17.80 -3.51
CA LYS A 11 -8.11 17.90 -4.67
C LYS A 11 -8.02 19.29 -5.32
N ASP A 12 -8.09 20.34 -4.51
CA ASP A 12 -8.05 21.73 -4.99
C ASP A 12 -6.71 22.12 -5.62
N SER A 13 -5.63 21.37 -5.32
CA SER A 13 -4.32 21.53 -5.94
C SER A 13 -4.20 20.89 -7.33
N GLY A 14 -5.23 20.20 -7.81
CA GLY A 14 -5.30 19.64 -9.17
C GLY A 14 -4.62 18.28 -9.32
N VAL A 15 -4.53 17.49 -8.26
CA VAL A 15 -4.03 16.10 -8.34
C VAL A 15 -5.04 15.19 -9.03
N ASP A 16 -4.57 14.19 -9.77
CA ASP A 16 -5.42 13.21 -10.46
C ASP A 16 -6.14 12.27 -9.48
N PHE A 17 -5.48 11.92 -8.37
CA PHE A 17 -6.05 11.09 -7.29
C PHE A 17 -5.34 11.34 -5.96
N VAL A 18 -5.94 10.89 -4.87
CA VAL A 18 -5.37 10.97 -3.52
C VAL A 18 -4.93 9.58 -3.07
N LEU A 19 -3.64 9.42 -2.73
CA LEU A 19 -3.11 8.23 -2.08
C LEU A 19 -3.18 8.39 -0.55
N ASN A 20 -4.06 7.64 0.09
CA ASN A 20 -4.21 7.60 1.54
C ASN A 20 -3.30 6.51 2.11
N GLU A 21 -2.07 6.90 2.51
CA GLU A 21 -1.03 5.97 2.94
C GLU A 21 -1.19 5.50 4.39
N THR A 22 -0.73 4.27 4.65
CA THR A 22 -0.53 3.70 6.01
C THR A 22 -1.79 3.75 6.86
N GLN A 23 -2.95 3.51 6.23
CA GLN A 23 -4.21 3.49 6.94
C GLN A 23 -4.27 2.28 7.86
N SER A 24 -4.48 2.53 9.15
CA SER A 24 -4.38 1.52 10.20
C SER A 24 -5.47 1.62 11.28
N HIS A 25 -6.39 2.57 11.12
CA HIS A 25 -7.54 2.77 12.00
C HIS A 25 -8.83 2.78 11.19
N PHE A 26 -9.76 1.89 11.54
CA PHE A 26 -10.97 1.69 10.76
C PHE A 26 -11.87 2.93 10.67
N ASP A 27 -11.96 3.70 11.75
CA ASP A 27 -12.74 4.95 11.73
C ASP A 27 -12.15 5.99 10.78
N GLU A 28 -10.82 6.04 10.64
CA GLU A 28 -10.16 6.92 9.66
C GLU A 28 -10.46 6.45 8.23
N ILE A 29 -10.36 5.14 7.96
CA ILE A 29 -10.72 4.56 6.66
C ILE A 29 -12.16 4.90 6.29
N LYS A 30 -13.11 4.74 7.22
CA LYS A 30 -14.52 5.12 7.01
C LYS A 30 -14.69 6.60 6.65
N ILE A 31 -14.01 7.50 7.38
CA ILE A 31 -14.06 8.94 7.11
C ILE A 31 -13.51 9.26 5.72
N ILE A 32 -12.38 8.67 5.35
CA ILE A 32 -11.73 8.87 4.05
C ILE A 32 -12.64 8.40 2.92
N CYS A 33 -13.10 7.13 2.97
CA CYS A 33 -13.94 6.55 1.93
C CYS A 33 -15.25 7.34 1.74
N ASN A 34 -15.98 7.61 2.83
CA ASN A 34 -17.21 8.40 2.77
C ASN A 34 -16.99 9.79 2.17
N HIS A 35 -15.88 10.46 2.52
CA HIS A 35 -15.59 11.80 2.03
C HIS A 35 -15.22 11.80 0.55
N CYS A 36 -14.36 10.87 0.14
CA CYS A 36 -13.95 10.73 -1.26
C CYS A 36 -15.14 10.38 -2.15
N ASP A 37 -15.99 9.45 -1.72
CA ASP A 37 -17.20 9.05 -2.44
C ASP A 37 -18.17 10.23 -2.61
N GLN A 38 -18.53 10.91 -1.52
CA GLN A 38 -19.43 12.10 -1.55
C GLN A 38 -18.92 13.24 -2.44
N LYS A 39 -17.64 13.35 -2.65
CA LYS A 39 -16.97 14.41 -3.41
C LYS A 39 -16.50 13.96 -4.80
N ASN A 40 -16.74 12.70 -5.18
CA ASN A 40 -16.20 12.07 -6.39
C ASN A 40 -14.69 12.30 -6.53
N ILE A 41 -13.92 12.03 -5.46
CA ILE A 41 -12.47 12.18 -5.44
C ILE A 41 -11.85 10.79 -5.70
N PRO A 42 -11.15 10.60 -6.84
CA PRO A 42 -10.43 9.37 -7.08
C PRO A 42 -9.39 9.13 -5.97
N ASN A 43 -9.41 7.92 -5.39
CA ASN A 43 -8.51 7.65 -4.27
C ASN A 43 -8.03 6.20 -4.21
N VAL A 44 -6.85 6.03 -3.62
CA VAL A 44 -6.25 4.76 -3.26
C VAL A 44 -6.17 4.68 -1.75
N VAL A 45 -6.57 3.55 -1.17
CA VAL A 45 -6.44 3.28 0.27
C VAL A 45 -5.33 2.27 0.49
N SER A 46 -4.22 2.71 1.05
CA SER A 46 -3.07 1.87 1.35
C SER A 46 -3.02 1.51 2.83
N LEU A 47 -3.00 0.21 3.11
CA LEU A 47 -3.18 -0.36 4.44
C LEU A 47 -1.85 -0.72 5.09
N TYR A 48 -1.74 -0.43 6.37
CA TYR A 48 -0.75 -1.01 7.26
C TYR A 48 -1.39 -2.14 8.06
N VAL A 49 -0.90 -3.36 7.88
CA VAL A 49 -1.43 -4.58 8.47
C VAL A 49 -0.38 -5.19 9.40
N LYS A 50 -0.81 -5.75 10.53
CA LYS A 50 0.04 -6.54 11.43
C LYS A 50 0.17 -8.00 10.94
N ASP A 51 1.11 -8.72 11.52
CA ASP A 51 1.32 -10.16 11.33
C ASP A 51 0.09 -11.03 11.66
N THR A 52 -0.83 -10.51 12.45
CA THR A 52 -2.14 -11.13 12.75
C THR A 52 -3.20 -10.89 11.68
N LEU A 53 -2.86 -10.33 10.53
CA LEU A 53 -3.79 -9.90 9.47
C LEU A 53 -4.87 -8.92 9.95
N LYS A 54 -4.49 -8.06 10.90
CA LYS A 54 -5.34 -7.00 11.46
C LYS A 54 -4.65 -5.66 11.32
N ILE A 55 -5.44 -4.60 11.15
CA ILE A 55 -4.93 -3.23 11.29
C ILE A 55 -4.76 -2.86 12.78
N LEU A 56 -4.19 -1.69 13.08
CA LEU A 56 -3.86 -1.31 14.46
C LEU A 56 -5.09 -1.17 15.36
N SER A 57 -6.24 -0.73 14.82
CA SER A 57 -7.49 -0.62 15.57
C SER A 57 -8.17 -1.97 15.87
N GLY A 58 -7.66 -3.07 15.29
CA GLY A 58 -8.06 -4.44 15.66
C GLY A 58 -8.91 -5.17 14.63
N GLU A 59 -9.44 -4.49 13.63
CA GLU A 59 -10.25 -5.09 12.58
C GLU A 59 -9.41 -6.00 11.68
N SER A 60 -10.01 -7.10 11.24
CA SER A 60 -9.39 -8.02 10.29
C SER A 60 -9.31 -7.40 8.89
N LEU A 61 -8.30 -7.81 8.13
CA LEU A 61 -8.16 -7.39 6.73
C LEU A 61 -9.40 -7.78 5.91
N GLU A 62 -9.99 -8.95 6.15
CA GLU A 62 -11.22 -9.38 5.48
C GLU A 62 -12.39 -8.43 5.72
N ASN A 63 -12.58 -7.96 6.96
CA ASN A 63 -13.62 -6.98 7.30
C ASN A 63 -13.39 -5.65 6.58
N ILE A 64 -12.13 -5.19 6.52
CA ILE A 64 -11.77 -3.97 5.79
C ILE A 64 -12.07 -4.13 4.29
N LEU A 65 -11.65 -5.24 3.68
CA LEU A 65 -11.91 -5.52 2.28
C LEU A 65 -13.41 -5.61 1.98
N SER A 66 -14.18 -6.21 2.90
CA SER A 66 -15.64 -6.26 2.76
C SER A 66 -16.28 -4.87 2.83
N PHE A 67 -15.83 -4.03 3.76
CA PHE A 67 -16.29 -2.64 3.88
C PHE A 67 -15.99 -1.82 2.62
N LEU A 68 -14.78 -1.96 2.07
CA LEU A 68 -14.37 -1.21 0.87
C LEU A 68 -15.22 -1.54 -0.37
N LYS A 69 -15.94 -2.68 -0.41
CA LYS A 69 -16.83 -3.03 -1.52
C LYS A 69 -17.98 -2.05 -1.75
N ASP A 70 -18.31 -1.29 -0.74
CA ASP A 70 -19.40 -0.30 -0.81
C ASP A 70 -18.92 1.06 -1.36
N TYR A 71 -17.63 1.17 -1.75
CA TYR A 71 -16.99 2.43 -2.20
C TYR A 71 -16.23 2.26 -3.51
N GLU A 72 -16.19 3.33 -4.30
CA GLU A 72 -15.38 3.39 -5.52
C GLU A 72 -13.93 3.78 -5.19
N VAL A 73 -13.13 2.82 -4.70
CA VAL A 73 -11.68 3.00 -4.57
C VAL A 73 -10.96 2.56 -5.84
N MET A 74 -10.01 3.35 -6.33
CA MET A 74 -9.24 3.03 -7.54
C MET A 74 -8.41 1.77 -7.37
N ALA A 75 -7.77 1.64 -6.21
CA ALA A 75 -6.96 0.48 -5.83
C ALA A 75 -6.77 0.40 -4.31
N ILE A 76 -6.40 -0.78 -3.84
CA ILE A 76 -5.95 -1.01 -2.48
C ILE A 76 -4.42 -1.13 -2.49
N GLY A 77 -3.77 -0.49 -1.52
CA GLY A 77 -2.33 -0.60 -1.30
C GLY A 77 -1.98 -1.41 -0.07
N PHE A 78 -0.77 -1.98 -0.07
CA PHE A 78 -0.10 -2.46 1.14
C PHE A 78 1.22 -1.73 1.27
N ASN A 79 1.45 -1.06 2.38
CA ASN A 79 2.69 -0.33 2.55
C ASN A 79 3.29 -0.42 3.96
N CYS A 80 4.59 -0.17 4.04
CA CYS A 80 5.36 -0.17 5.28
C CYS A 80 5.33 -1.48 6.09
N ILE A 81 4.83 -2.56 5.53
CA ILE A 81 4.89 -3.92 6.09
C ILE A 81 6.12 -4.67 5.54
N SER A 82 6.51 -5.75 6.21
CA SER A 82 7.62 -6.57 5.72
C SER A 82 7.25 -7.36 4.46
N PRO A 83 8.22 -7.71 3.59
CA PRO A 83 7.98 -8.60 2.45
C PRO A 83 7.36 -9.93 2.83
N ASP A 84 7.82 -10.57 3.91
CA ASP A 84 7.29 -11.88 4.35
C ASP A 84 5.80 -11.79 4.72
N LEU A 85 5.42 -10.75 5.48
CA LEU A 85 4.01 -10.51 5.83
C LEU A 85 3.18 -10.25 4.58
N PHE A 86 3.70 -9.45 3.65
CA PHE A 86 3.03 -9.16 2.40
C PHE A 86 2.80 -10.42 1.56
N LEU A 87 3.81 -11.26 1.38
CA LEU A 87 3.69 -12.52 0.63
C LEU A 87 2.69 -13.48 1.30
N ASN A 88 2.64 -13.53 2.64
CA ASN A 88 1.60 -14.27 3.36
C ASN A 88 0.20 -13.71 3.06
N ILE A 89 0.01 -12.39 3.00
CA ILE A 89 -1.28 -11.77 2.68
C ILE A 89 -1.75 -12.19 1.28
N ILE A 90 -0.93 -11.96 0.26
CA ILE A 90 -1.32 -12.25 -1.13
C ILE A 90 -1.48 -13.74 -1.42
N GLY A 91 -0.79 -14.60 -0.68
CA GLY A 91 -0.94 -16.06 -0.77
C GLY A 91 -2.16 -16.61 -0.02
N SER A 92 -2.72 -15.86 0.94
CA SER A 92 -3.80 -16.33 1.83
C SER A 92 -5.15 -15.70 1.53
N ILE A 93 -5.19 -14.52 0.92
CA ILE A 93 -6.40 -13.73 0.73
C ILE A 93 -6.56 -13.39 -0.75
N GLN A 94 -7.73 -13.71 -1.32
CA GLN A 94 -8.08 -13.25 -2.65
C GLN A 94 -8.48 -11.76 -2.58
N LEU A 95 -7.70 -10.92 -3.28
CA LEU A 95 -7.97 -9.49 -3.35
C LEU A 95 -8.98 -9.19 -4.47
N PRO A 96 -10.17 -8.66 -4.13
CA PRO A 96 -11.25 -8.46 -5.10
C PRO A 96 -11.14 -7.15 -5.89
N TYR A 97 -10.02 -6.42 -5.72
CA TYR A 97 -9.77 -5.09 -6.27
C TYR A 97 -8.50 -5.04 -7.09
N GLN A 98 -8.33 -3.95 -7.83
CA GLN A 98 -6.99 -3.53 -8.25
C GLN A 98 -6.18 -3.23 -6.99
N TRP A 99 -4.94 -3.70 -6.95
CA TRP A 99 -4.10 -3.57 -5.78
C TRP A 99 -2.63 -3.42 -6.13
N GLY A 100 -1.86 -2.89 -5.20
CA GLY A 100 -0.43 -2.75 -5.36
C GLY A 100 0.28 -2.62 -4.02
N PHE A 101 1.57 -2.37 -4.04
CA PHE A 101 2.36 -2.34 -2.82
C PHE A 101 3.62 -1.49 -2.93
N TYR A 102 4.10 -1.03 -1.77
CA TYR A 102 5.41 -0.42 -1.56
C TYR A 102 5.87 -0.75 -0.14
N LEU A 103 6.72 -1.79 -0.02
CA LEU A 103 7.01 -2.43 1.24
C LEU A 103 8.22 -1.80 1.94
N LYS A 104 8.33 -2.09 3.24
CA LYS A 104 9.46 -1.69 4.05
C LYS A 104 10.71 -2.44 3.62
N CYS A 105 11.77 -1.70 3.27
CA CYS A 105 13.10 -2.23 2.96
C CYS A 105 14.09 -2.07 4.12
N GLY A 106 13.80 -1.19 5.09
CA GLY A 106 14.69 -0.93 6.22
C GLY A 106 14.53 -1.93 7.37
N SER A 107 15.58 -2.09 8.16
CA SER A 107 15.57 -2.81 9.42
C SER A 107 15.16 -1.88 10.58
N GLY A 108 14.68 -2.45 11.68
CA GLY A 108 14.27 -1.72 12.88
C GLY A 108 12.75 -1.61 13.08
N LYS A 109 12.39 -0.97 14.19
CA LYS A 109 10.98 -0.77 14.59
C LYS A 109 10.44 0.56 14.04
N PRO A 110 9.12 0.71 13.85
CA PRO A 110 8.51 1.97 13.41
C PRO A 110 8.80 3.17 14.32
N THR A 111 9.18 2.91 15.58
CA THR A 111 9.52 3.92 16.59
C THR A 111 10.98 4.35 16.58
N ASP A 112 11.82 3.72 15.79
CA ASP A 112 13.25 4.03 15.74
C ASP A 112 13.45 5.38 15.03
N LYS A 113 14.36 6.19 15.58
CA LYS A 113 14.70 7.51 15.02
C LYS A 113 15.49 7.42 13.71
N ILE A 114 16.14 6.29 13.48
CA ILE A 114 16.97 6.04 12.29
C ILE A 114 16.52 4.72 11.69
N ILE A 115 16.19 4.76 10.41
CA ILE A 115 15.88 3.56 9.63
C ILE A 115 17.20 3.08 9.02
N ASN A 116 17.68 1.95 9.51
CA ASN A 116 18.89 1.34 8.98
C ASN A 116 18.61 0.61 7.65
N PHE A 117 19.67 0.44 6.86
CA PHE A 117 19.61 -0.39 5.67
C PHE A 117 19.21 -1.83 6.08
N GLY A 118 18.30 -2.41 5.35
CA GLY A 118 17.84 -3.78 5.54
C GLY A 118 17.99 -4.57 4.23
N ILE A 119 16.92 -4.68 3.47
CA ILE A 119 16.85 -5.47 2.24
C ILE A 119 17.56 -4.72 1.11
N GLN A 120 18.45 -5.43 0.38
CA GLN A 120 19.13 -4.86 -0.78
C GLN A 120 18.19 -4.82 -2.01
N PRO A 121 18.48 -3.93 -3.00
CA PRO A 121 17.62 -3.80 -4.18
C PRO A 121 17.39 -5.12 -4.94
N ASP A 122 18.40 -5.94 -5.10
CA ASP A 122 18.29 -7.23 -5.81
C ASP A 122 17.49 -8.26 -5.00
N GLU A 123 17.63 -8.27 -3.68
CA GLU A 123 16.84 -9.11 -2.77
C GLU A 123 15.36 -8.68 -2.78
N TYR A 124 15.08 -7.36 -2.85
CA TYR A 124 13.72 -6.86 -2.95
C TYR A 124 13.03 -7.29 -4.24
N LEU A 125 13.77 -7.46 -5.34
CA LEU A 125 13.24 -7.96 -6.60
C LEU A 125 12.69 -9.40 -6.50
N GLU A 126 13.18 -10.22 -5.59
CA GLU A 126 12.62 -11.54 -5.33
C GLU A 126 11.16 -11.44 -4.88
N THR A 127 10.85 -10.50 -3.99
CA THR A 127 9.47 -10.21 -3.55
C THR A 127 8.62 -9.68 -4.70
N VAL A 128 9.17 -8.77 -5.50
CA VAL A 128 8.49 -8.25 -6.69
C VAL A 128 8.13 -9.38 -7.64
N ASN A 129 9.10 -10.24 -7.99
CA ASN A 129 8.89 -11.37 -8.88
C ASN A 129 7.81 -12.33 -8.36
N GLN A 130 7.85 -12.67 -7.08
CA GLN A 130 6.86 -13.55 -6.45
C GLN A 130 5.44 -12.93 -6.45
N SER A 131 5.32 -11.61 -6.52
CA SER A 131 4.03 -10.91 -6.54
C SER A 131 3.39 -10.82 -7.93
N LEU A 132 4.17 -10.90 -9.02
CA LEU A 132 3.67 -10.69 -10.39
C LEU A 132 2.53 -11.64 -10.80
N PRO A 133 2.52 -12.94 -10.43
CA PRO A 133 1.39 -13.83 -10.73
C PRO A 133 0.05 -13.34 -10.18
N TYR A 134 0.06 -12.53 -9.12
CA TYR A 134 -1.13 -11.95 -8.49
C TYR A 134 -1.55 -10.61 -9.11
N ARG A 135 -0.83 -10.12 -10.13
CA ARG A 135 -1.15 -8.95 -10.97
C ARG A 135 -1.32 -7.63 -10.21
N PRO A 136 -0.32 -7.17 -9.44
CA PRO A 136 -0.36 -5.84 -8.85
C PRO A 136 -0.39 -4.76 -9.94
N VAL A 137 -1.16 -3.68 -9.74
CA VAL A 137 -1.26 -2.56 -10.70
C VAL A 137 -0.25 -1.44 -10.42
N PHE A 138 0.36 -1.43 -9.25
CA PHE A 138 1.50 -0.57 -8.92
C PHE A 138 2.45 -1.28 -7.97
N ILE A 139 3.74 -0.99 -8.11
CA ILE A 139 4.81 -1.56 -7.29
C ILE A 139 5.79 -0.44 -6.93
N GLY A 140 6.19 -0.40 -5.67
CA GLY A 140 7.16 0.55 -5.16
C GLY A 140 7.95 0.00 -3.99
N SER A 141 8.67 0.88 -3.31
CA SER A 141 9.41 0.58 -2.08
C SER A 141 9.24 1.71 -1.07
N CYS A 142 9.32 1.41 0.22
CA CYS A 142 9.04 2.34 1.30
C CYS A 142 10.27 2.51 2.22
N CYS A 143 10.05 2.64 3.51
CA CYS A 143 11.05 2.94 4.52
C CYS A 143 12.34 2.12 4.38
N GLY A 144 13.49 2.79 4.34
CA GLY A 144 14.80 2.15 4.17
C GLY A 144 15.19 1.83 2.73
N SER A 145 14.31 2.12 1.76
CA SER A 145 14.66 2.03 0.34
C SER A 145 15.51 3.23 -0.13
N SER A 146 16.07 3.08 -1.31
CA SER A 146 16.84 4.11 -2.00
C SER A 146 16.37 4.22 -3.46
N PRO A 147 16.76 5.27 -4.20
CA PRO A 147 16.47 5.35 -5.64
C PRO A 147 16.87 4.12 -6.45
N THR A 148 17.89 3.37 -5.97
CA THR A 148 18.31 2.14 -6.62
C THR A 148 17.26 1.03 -6.58
N HIS A 149 16.46 0.94 -5.50
CA HIS A 149 15.33 0.00 -5.42
C HIS A 149 14.31 0.28 -6.53
N THR A 150 13.88 1.53 -6.65
CA THR A 150 12.90 1.94 -7.67
C THR A 150 13.44 1.73 -9.09
N LYS A 151 14.72 2.05 -9.32
CA LYS A 151 15.38 1.82 -10.61
C LYS A 151 15.37 0.33 -10.97
N LYS A 152 15.77 -0.54 -10.05
CA LYS A 152 15.81 -1.99 -10.27
C LYS A 152 14.42 -2.56 -10.55
N ILE A 153 13.39 -2.14 -9.79
CA ILE A 153 12.00 -2.53 -10.04
C ILE A 153 11.61 -2.15 -11.48
N ARG A 154 11.91 -0.93 -11.91
CA ARG A 154 11.57 -0.46 -13.26
C ARG A 154 12.27 -1.27 -14.34
N GLU A 155 13.58 -1.47 -14.23
CA GLU A 155 14.37 -2.27 -15.17
C GLU A 155 13.82 -3.69 -15.29
N PHE A 156 13.54 -4.34 -14.16
CA PHE A 156 12.96 -5.69 -14.10
C PHE A 156 11.58 -5.79 -14.80
N LEU A 157 10.69 -4.83 -14.54
CA LEU A 157 9.36 -4.82 -15.17
C LEU A 157 9.44 -4.53 -16.68
N ASP A 158 10.36 -3.66 -17.11
CA ASP A 158 10.56 -3.36 -18.53
C ASP A 158 11.12 -4.57 -19.31
N GLU A 159 11.94 -5.38 -18.67
CA GLU A 159 12.45 -6.65 -19.25
C GLU A 159 11.35 -7.71 -19.32
N SER A 160 10.56 -7.87 -18.25
CA SER A 160 9.46 -8.84 -18.18
C SER A 160 8.36 -8.59 -19.20
N ASN A 161 8.14 -7.32 -19.60
CA ASN A 161 7.16 -6.94 -20.61
C ASN A 161 7.61 -7.15 -22.06
N LYS A 162 8.90 -7.50 -22.27
CA LYS A 162 9.46 -7.77 -23.61
C LYS A 162 9.48 -9.25 -23.99
N SER A 163 9.18 -10.11 -23.00
CA SER A 163 9.16 -11.58 -23.12
C SER A 163 7.75 -12.10 -23.36
#